data_4709650a5eeb4de76bba758af7a952b5
#
_entry.id   4709650a5eeb4de76bba758af7a952b5
#
_cell.length_a   1.000
_cell.length_b   1.000
_cell.length_c   1.000
_cell.angle_alpha   90.00
_cell.angle_beta   90.00
_cell.angle_gamma   90.00
#
_symmetry.space_group_name_H-M   'P 1'
#
loop_
_entity.id
_entity.type
_entity.pdbx_description
1 polymer ?
#
loop_
_entity_poly.entity_id
_entity_poly.type
_entity_poly.pdbx_seq_one_letter_code
_entity_poly.pdbx_strand_id
1 'polypeptide(L)'
;TLPASVGKVSEIAGGEAAAKVEAYNKEISGEAERERLAAEEKAKTEVQASQQAERDRIAEEQVARKQAEAERLAAEQTEKERLVAEEQARLQAEETAKATSYHFALRANLLRWATLTPDLGVEWRFNRHVGIAVNGSYTSWTWNDSDRRYALWEVNPEVRYYIGKEKRGYIGAMYKVGQFNYKFSETGKQGDLMGGGITGGYQLKLNRALSLDFSLGLGYVRADYEKYTVIDGVRVKRGKETKNWWGPTQAGVTLVWTIF
;
A
#
# COMPACT_ATOMS: atom_id res chain seq x y z
N THR A 1 52.91 -74.85 0.19
CA THR A 1 53.79 -75.98 0.55
C THR A 1 54.70 -76.28 -0.60
N LEU A 2 55.91 -75.72 -0.59
CA LEU A 2 57.00 -76.12 -1.49
C LEU A 2 57.39 -77.53 -1.19
N PRO A 3 57.52 -78.45 -2.17
CA PRO A 3 57.91 -79.81 -1.91
C PRO A 3 59.36 -79.81 -1.42
N ALA A 4 59.55 -80.58 -0.36
CA ALA A 4 60.84 -80.80 0.35
C ALA A 4 61.90 -81.57 -0.48
N SER A 5 61.90 -81.43 -1.81
CA SER A 5 62.80 -82.15 -2.72
C SER A 5 63.94 -81.33 -3.36
N VAL A 6 63.93 -80.00 -3.14
CA VAL A 6 64.99 -79.15 -3.79
C VAL A 6 66.35 -79.26 -3.08
N GLY A 7 66.40 -79.63 -1.82
CA GLY A 7 67.68 -79.83 -1.08
C GLY A 7 68.49 -81.05 -1.47
N LYS A 8 67.93 -82.05 -2.16
CA LYS A 8 68.69 -83.29 -2.56
C LYS A 8 69.31 -83.24 -3.97
N VAL A 9 68.93 -82.29 -4.77
CA VAL A 9 69.46 -82.14 -6.14
C VAL A 9 70.82 -81.43 -6.14
N SER A 10 71.10 -80.60 -5.17
CA SER A 10 72.39 -79.88 -5.07
C SER A 10 73.56 -80.75 -4.67
N GLU A 11 73.34 -81.97 -4.08
CA GLU A 11 74.42 -82.90 -3.68
C GLU A 11 74.90 -83.79 -4.82
N ILE A 12 74.20 -83.93 -5.94
CA ILE A 12 74.46 -84.84 -7.03
C ILE A 12 75.00 -84.14 -8.26
N ALA A 13 74.87 -82.81 -8.37
CA ALA A 13 75.32 -82.06 -9.53
C ALA A 13 76.73 -81.51 -9.28
N GLY A 14 77.69 -81.88 -10.16
CA GLY A 14 79.00 -81.29 -10.18
C GLY A 14 78.89 -79.75 -10.19
N GLY A 15 79.91 -79.03 -9.63
CA GLY A 15 79.85 -77.61 -9.29
C GLY A 15 79.21 -76.65 -10.29
N GLU A 16 79.16 -76.91 -11.61
CA GLU A 16 78.56 -76.10 -12.62
C GLU A 16 77.00 -76.24 -12.66
N ALA A 17 76.48 -77.43 -12.34
CA ALA A 17 75.05 -77.68 -12.27
C ALA A 17 74.47 -77.12 -10.94
N ALA A 18 75.21 -77.15 -9.85
CA ALA A 18 74.85 -76.57 -8.56
C ALA A 18 74.72 -75.02 -8.68
N ALA A 19 75.68 -74.37 -9.33
CA ALA A 19 75.66 -72.97 -9.57
C ALA A 19 74.46 -72.48 -10.46
N LYS A 20 74.06 -73.30 -11.44
CA LYS A 20 72.86 -73.03 -12.30
C LYS A 20 71.57 -73.18 -11.49
N VAL A 21 71.44 -74.13 -10.62
CA VAL A 21 70.31 -74.37 -9.74
C VAL A 21 70.16 -73.21 -8.71
N GLU A 22 71.28 -72.75 -8.18
CA GLU A 22 71.30 -71.68 -7.21
C GLU A 22 70.94 -70.35 -7.88
N ALA A 23 71.43 -70.06 -9.11
CA ALA A 23 71.03 -68.89 -9.91
C ALA A 23 69.51 -68.93 -10.26
N TYR A 24 68.98 -70.07 -10.66
CA TYR A 24 67.58 -70.27 -10.97
C TYR A 24 66.67 -70.08 -9.73
N ASN A 25 67.06 -70.63 -8.58
CA ASN A 25 66.35 -70.47 -7.30
C ASN A 25 66.36 -68.96 -6.86
N LYS A 26 67.47 -68.26 -7.08
CA LYS A 26 67.59 -66.83 -6.78
C LYS A 26 66.72 -65.97 -7.70
N GLU A 27 66.61 -66.39 -8.96
CA GLU A 27 65.76 -65.76 -9.91
C GLU A 27 64.28 -65.90 -9.58
N ILE A 28 63.82 -67.16 -9.30
CA ILE A 28 62.46 -67.43 -8.88
C ILE A 28 62.10 -66.76 -7.55
N SER A 29 63.03 -66.81 -6.55
CA SER A 29 62.81 -66.10 -5.28
C SER A 29 62.70 -64.58 -5.49
N GLY A 30 63.45 -64.00 -6.39
CA GLY A 30 63.40 -62.58 -6.74
C GLY A 30 62.13 -62.22 -7.48
N GLU A 31 61.60 -63.06 -8.37
CA GLU A 31 60.34 -62.88 -9.03
C GLU A 31 59.15 -62.97 -8.05
N ALA A 32 59.13 -63.96 -7.21
CA ALA A 32 58.10 -64.14 -6.16
C ALA A 32 58.09 -62.99 -5.15
N GLU A 33 59.27 -62.44 -4.80
CA GLU A 33 59.37 -61.22 -3.96
C GLU A 33 58.83 -59.94 -4.67
N ARG A 34 59.16 -59.82 -5.94
CA ARG A 34 58.61 -58.68 -6.79
C ARG A 34 57.06 -58.79 -6.93
N GLU A 35 56.54 -60.01 -7.16
CA GLU A 35 55.09 -60.19 -7.24
C GLU A 35 54.39 -59.91 -5.87
N ARG A 36 55.04 -60.35 -4.77
CA ARG A 36 54.53 -59.98 -3.42
C ARG A 36 54.52 -58.49 -3.17
N LEU A 37 55.64 -57.82 -3.48
CA LEU A 37 55.70 -56.34 -3.31
C LEU A 37 54.68 -55.60 -4.19
N ALA A 38 54.54 -56.06 -5.47
CA ALA A 38 53.57 -55.47 -6.40
C ALA A 38 52.13 -55.76 -5.92
N ALA A 39 51.83 -56.89 -5.39
CA ALA A 39 50.52 -57.23 -4.81
C ALA A 39 50.25 -56.38 -3.55
N GLU A 40 51.25 -56.21 -2.67
CA GLU A 40 51.14 -55.40 -1.46
C GLU A 40 50.94 -53.90 -1.80
N GLU A 41 51.65 -53.40 -2.83
CA GLU A 41 51.49 -52.04 -3.30
C GLU A 41 50.13 -51.79 -3.94
N LYS A 42 49.60 -52.74 -4.73
CA LYS A 42 48.23 -52.70 -5.26
C LYS A 42 47.22 -52.71 -4.16
N ALA A 43 47.35 -53.58 -3.16
CA ALA A 43 46.44 -53.64 -2.03
C ALA A 43 46.47 -52.35 -1.19
N LYS A 44 47.62 -51.74 -0.98
CA LYS A 44 47.75 -50.44 -0.31
C LYS A 44 47.08 -49.33 -1.11
N THR A 45 47.26 -49.32 -2.44
CA THR A 45 46.65 -48.34 -3.34
C THR A 45 45.12 -48.49 -3.35
N GLU A 46 44.60 -49.71 -3.42
CA GLU A 46 43.14 -49.98 -3.34
C GLU A 46 42.53 -49.55 -2.00
N VAL A 47 43.20 -49.83 -0.90
CA VAL A 47 42.77 -49.38 0.45
C VAL A 47 42.78 -47.84 0.53
N GLN A 48 43.83 -47.19 0.04
CA GLN A 48 43.91 -45.74 0.02
C GLN A 48 42.80 -45.13 -0.85
N ALA A 49 42.57 -45.71 -2.06
CA ALA A 49 41.49 -45.24 -2.95
C ALA A 49 40.10 -45.39 -2.33
N SER A 50 39.86 -46.55 -1.66
CA SER A 50 38.58 -46.77 -0.98
C SER A 50 38.40 -45.84 0.24
N GLN A 51 39.43 -45.55 1.01
CA GLN A 51 39.40 -44.58 2.11
C GLN A 51 39.19 -43.17 1.61
N GLN A 52 39.78 -42.78 0.49
CA GLN A 52 39.59 -41.49 -0.11
C GLN A 52 38.14 -41.34 -0.63
N ALA A 53 37.64 -42.31 -1.35
CA ALA A 53 36.25 -42.31 -1.82
C ALA A 53 35.23 -42.23 -0.68
N GLU A 54 35.48 -42.90 0.44
CA GLU A 54 34.61 -42.79 1.63
C GLU A 54 34.66 -41.40 2.27
N ARG A 55 35.88 -40.80 2.36
CA ARG A 55 36.01 -39.39 2.85
C ARG A 55 35.33 -38.41 1.97
N ASP A 56 35.46 -38.54 0.65
CA ASP A 56 34.81 -37.66 -0.32
C ASP A 56 33.29 -37.80 -0.23
N ARG A 57 32.76 -39.00 -0.10
CA ARG A 57 31.34 -39.26 0.10
C ARG A 57 30.77 -38.65 1.38
N ILE A 58 31.51 -38.77 2.49
CA ILE A 58 31.13 -38.14 3.76
C ILE A 58 31.18 -36.63 3.66
N ALA A 59 32.19 -36.05 2.97
CA ALA A 59 32.29 -34.65 2.76
C ALA A 59 31.14 -34.09 1.89
N GLU A 60 30.80 -34.78 0.81
CA GLU A 60 29.63 -34.42 -0.04
C GLU A 60 28.32 -34.50 0.74
N GLU A 61 28.10 -35.53 1.53
CA GLU A 61 26.91 -35.68 2.37
C GLU A 61 26.81 -34.56 3.41
N GLN A 62 27.93 -34.14 4.02
CA GLN A 62 27.95 -33.03 4.98
C GLN A 62 27.64 -31.69 4.29
N VAL A 63 28.17 -31.48 3.11
CA VAL A 63 27.86 -30.26 2.30
C VAL A 63 26.38 -30.21 1.93
N ALA A 64 25.85 -31.34 1.44
CA ALA A 64 24.42 -31.44 1.09
C ALA A 64 23.50 -31.20 2.30
N ARG A 65 23.85 -31.79 3.48
CA ARG A 65 23.11 -31.55 4.73
C ARG A 65 23.12 -30.06 5.13
N LYS A 66 24.28 -29.40 5.07
CA LYS A 66 24.41 -27.96 5.40
C LYS A 66 23.64 -27.10 4.45
N GLN A 67 23.64 -27.43 3.16
CA GLN A 67 22.86 -26.71 2.16
C GLN A 67 21.35 -26.88 2.41
N ALA A 68 20.88 -28.08 2.63
CA ALA A 68 19.46 -28.34 2.91
C ALA A 68 18.99 -27.66 4.22
N GLU A 69 19.86 -27.64 5.26
CA GLU A 69 19.55 -26.91 6.50
C GLU A 69 19.50 -25.40 6.29
N ALA A 70 20.44 -24.82 5.51
CA ALA A 70 20.45 -23.41 5.16
C ALA A 70 19.21 -23.01 4.34
N GLU A 71 18.81 -23.83 3.38
CA GLU A 71 17.59 -23.61 2.60
C GLU A 71 16.33 -23.66 3.47
N ARG A 72 16.25 -24.62 4.39
CA ARG A 72 15.13 -24.69 5.33
C ARG A 72 15.05 -23.46 6.24
N LEU A 73 16.18 -23.00 6.77
CA LEU A 73 16.22 -21.80 7.61
C LEU A 73 15.87 -20.55 6.82
N ALA A 74 16.35 -20.42 5.58
CA ALA A 74 15.99 -19.31 4.71
C ALA A 74 14.50 -19.31 4.35
N ALA A 75 13.93 -20.47 4.05
CA ALA A 75 12.50 -20.62 3.79
C ALA A 75 11.65 -20.25 5.02
N GLU A 76 12.05 -20.72 6.21
CA GLU A 76 11.36 -20.39 7.46
C GLU A 76 11.45 -18.89 7.80
N GLN A 77 12.60 -18.25 7.56
CA GLN A 77 12.74 -16.80 7.73
C GLN A 77 11.84 -16.02 6.76
N THR A 78 11.85 -16.41 5.49
CA THR A 78 10.99 -15.77 4.48
C THR A 78 9.51 -15.91 4.82
N GLU A 79 9.09 -17.07 5.31
CA GLU A 79 7.70 -17.29 5.73
C GLU A 79 7.33 -16.46 6.96
N LYS A 80 8.22 -16.37 7.96
CA LYS A 80 8.02 -15.49 9.12
C LYS A 80 7.91 -14.02 8.74
N GLU A 81 8.81 -13.55 7.87
CA GLU A 81 8.76 -12.17 7.36
C GLU A 81 7.47 -11.88 6.61
N ARG A 82 7.00 -12.84 5.78
CA ARG A 82 5.72 -12.71 5.07
C ARG A 82 4.55 -12.62 6.03
N LEU A 83 4.49 -13.47 7.05
CA LEU A 83 3.42 -13.46 8.04
C LEU A 83 3.41 -12.16 8.85
N VAL A 84 4.57 -11.67 9.26
CA VAL A 84 4.69 -10.37 9.95
C VAL A 84 4.25 -9.21 9.06
N ALA A 85 4.67 -9.21 7.78
CA ALA A 85 4.26 -8.19 6.83
C ALA A 85 2.74 -8.22 6.55
N GLU A 86 2.15 -9.40 6.45
CA GLU A 86 0.71 -9.59 6.26
C GLU A 86 -0.09 -9.11 7.48
N GLU A 87 0.37 -9.45 8.69
CA GLU A 87 -0.26 -8.98 9.93
C GLU A 87 -0.17 -7.46 10.08
N GLN A 88 1.00 -6.86 9.80
CA GLN A 88 1.16 -5.41 9.80
C GLN A 88 0.26 -4.73 8.76
N ALA A 89 0.19 -5.28 7.55
CA ALA A 89 -0.70 -4.76 6.52
C ALA A 89 -2.18 -4.85 6.93
N ARG A 90 -2.58 -5.94 7.61
CA ARG A 90 -3.93 -6.12 8.15
C ARG A 90 -4.24 -5.12 9.25
N LEU A 91 -3.32 -4.92 10.21
CA LEU A 91 -3.49 -3.94 11.30
C LEU A 91 -3.56 -2.51 10.75
N GLN A 92 -2.71 -2.15 9.79
CA GLN A 92 -2.78 -0.86 9.12
C GLN A 92 -4.08 -0.68 8.33
N ALA A 93 -4.55 -1.71 7.65
CA ALA A 93 -5.83 -1.68 6.93
C ALA A 93 -7.01 -1.53 7.90
N GLU A 94 -6.98 -2.20 9.06
CA GLU A 94 -8.00 -2.09 10.09
C GLU A 94 -7.97 -0.70 10.76
N GLU A 95 -6.80 -0.18 11.09
CA GLU A 95 -6.64 1.18 11.63
C GLU A 95 -7.12 2.23 10.64
N THR A 96 -6.75 2.10 9.35
CA THR A 96 -7.24 2.98 8.29
C THR A 96 -8.76 2.86 8.10
N ALA A 97 -9.30 1.65 8.24
CA ALA A 97 -10.74 1.42 8.17
C ALA A 97 -11.49 2.10 9.32
N LYS A 98 -11.01 1.92 10.57
CA LYS A 98 -11.56 2.59 11.76
C LYS A 98 -11.44 4.12 11.65
N ALA A 99 -10.30 4.61 11.16
CA ALA A 99 -10.05 6.04 11.00
C ALA A 99 -10.88 6.72 9.91
N THR A 100 -11.47 5.96 8.98
CA THR A 100 -12.30 6.48 7.89
C THR A 100 -13.79 6.16 8.08
N SER A 101 -14.13 5.30 9.04
CA SER A 101 -15.50 4.95 9.38
C SER A 101 -15.98 5.86 10.49
N TYR A 102 -16.70 6.91 10.14
CA TYR A 102 -17.46 7.72 11.09
C TYR A 102 -18.93 7.75 10.64
N HIS A 103 -19.82 7.83 11.62
CA HIS A 103 -21.23 7.93 11.34
C HIS A 103 -21.69 9.39 11.20
N PHE A 104 -21.02 10.30 11.87
CA PHE A 104 -21.42 11.71 11.91
C PHE A 104 -20.21 12.65 11.93
N ALA A 105 -20.32 13.78 11.22
CA ALA A 105 -19.33 14.85 11.30
C ALA A 105 -20.00 16.22 11.19
N LEU A 106 -19.44 17.20 11.90
CA LEU A 106 -19.75 18.62 11.75
C LEU A 106 -18.83 19.23 10.69
N ARG A 107 -19.36 20.19 9.96
CA ARG A 107 -18.68 20.83 8.84
C ARG A 107 -18.79 22.34 8.94
N ALA A 108 -17.69 23.05 8.63
CA ALA A 108 -17.65 24.50 8.56
C ALA A 108 -16.82 24.94 7.35
N ASN A 109 -17.42 25.59 6.36
CA ASN A 109 -16.71 26.03 5.18
C ASN A 109 -15.98 27.36 5.45
N LEU A 110 -14.69 27.26 5.71
CA LEU A 110 -13.83 28.40 6.07
C LEU A 110 -13.75 29.45 4.96
N LEU A 111 -13.81 29.03 3.67
CA LEU A 111 -13.80 29.94 2.55
C LEU A 111 -15.04 30.84 2.56
N ARG A 112 -16.20 30.30 2.90
CA ARG A 112 -17.44 31.08 3.05
C ARG A 112 -17.42 31.99 4.27
N TRP A 113 -16.84 31.52 5.36
CA TRP A 113 -16.64 32.36 6.55
C TRP A 113 -15.75 33.58 6.25
N ALA A 114 -14.70 33.38 5.44
CA ALA A 114 -13.83 34.47 5.00
C ALA A 114 -14.57 35.52 4.15
N THR A 115 -15.68 35.16 3.48
CA THR A 115 -16.54 36.04 2.75
C THR A 115 -17.73 36.58 3.56
N LEU A 116 -17.62 36.56 4.89
CA LEU A 116 -18.66 37.00 5.83
C LEU A 116 -20.01 36.26 5.66
N THR A 117 -19.98 35.05 5.16
CA THR A 117 -21.16 34.20 4.99
C THR A 117 -20.97 32.89 5.79
N PRO A 118 -21.21 32.89 7.12
CA PRO A 118 -21.11 31.69 7.94
C PRO A 118 -21.84 30.51 7.29
N ASP A 119 -21.14 29.38 7.24
CA ASP A 119 -21.62 28.12 6.67
C ASP A 119 -21.31 27.00 7.64
N LEU A 120 -22.34 26.26 8.03
CA LEU A 120 -22.26 25.09 8.90
C LEU A 120 -23.01 23.94 8.25
N GLY A 121 -22.56 22.74 8.54
CA GLY A 121 -23.20 21.54 8.00
C GLY A 121 -22.93 20.31 8.83
N VAL A 122 -23.61 19.27 8.41
CA VAL A 122 -23.46 17.93 8.96
C VAL A 122 -23.24 16.94 7.83
N GLU A 123 -22.48 15.92 8.11
CA GLU A 123 -22.29 14.82 7.21
C GLU A 123 -22.57 13.50 7.94
N TRP A 124 -23.32 12.64 7.31
CA TRP A 124 -23.59 11.29 7.78
C TRP A 124 -23.09 10.27 6.75
N ARG A 125 -22.18 9.41 7.15
CA ARG A 125 -21.71 8.29 6.34
C ARG A 125 -22.43 7.01 6.73
N PHE A 126 -23.15 6.42 5.78
CA PHE A 126 -23.83 5.13 5.98
C PHE A 126 -22.84 3.96 5.98
N ASN A 127 -21.78 4.09 5.19
CA ASN A 127 -20.71 3.11 5.05
C ASN A 127 -19.44 3.79 4.54
N ARG A 128 -18.41 2.99 4.23
CA ARG A 128 -17.13 3.52 3.75
C ARG A 128 -17.21 4.26 2.41
N HIS A 129 -18.27 4.06 1.62
CA HIS A 129 -18.37 4.57 0.25
C HIS A 129 -19.42 5.67 0.11
N VAL A 130 -20.47 5.67 0.90
CA VAL A 130 -21.62 6.55 0.70
C VAL A 130 -21.88 7.40 1.93
N GLY A 131 -22.07 8.70 1.70
CA GLY A 131 -22.49 9.66 2.71
C GLY A 131 -23.44 10.70 2.15
N ILE A 132 -24.16 11.35 3.05
CA ILE A 132 -24.97 12.54 2.78
C ILE A 132 -24.40 13.67 3.61
N ALA A 133 -24.20 14.82 2.97
CA ALA A 133 -23.85 16.07 3.63
C ALA A 133 -24.97 17.09 3.42
N VAL A 134 -25.23 17.90 4.42
CA VAL A 134 -26.14 19.04 4.32
C VAL A 134 -25.41 20.24 4.91
N ASN A 135 -25.17 21.26 4.09
CA ASN A 135 -24.59 22.51 4.53
C ASN A 135 -25.64 23.61 4.46
N GLY A 136 -25.61 24.51 5.41
CA GLY A 136 -26.45 25.70 5.47
C GLY A 136 -25.63 26.95 5.66
N SER A 137 -25.95 27.99 4.91
CA SER A 137 -25.31 29.30 5.04
C SER A 137 -26.34 30.35 5.36
N TYR A 138 -25.96 31.29 6.21
CA TYR A 138 -26.79 32.43 6.55
C TYR A 138 -25.94 33.69 6.75
N THR A 139 -26.38 34.80 6.17
CA THR A 139 -25.77 36.10 6.42
C THR A 139 -26.82 37.21 6.26
N SER A 140 -26.65 38.30 7.03
CA SER A 140 -27.47 39.49 6.88
C SER A 140 -26.70 40.73 7.36
N TRP A 141 -26.10 41.41 6.46
CA TRP A 141 -25.33 42.62 6.71
C TRP A 141 -25.99 43.86 6.09
N THR A 142 -26.03 44.95 6.84
CA THR A 142 -26.42 46.27 6.35
C THR A 142 -25.38 47.29 6.79
N TRP A 143 -25.10 48.25 5.92
CA TRP A 143 -24.14 49.33 6.19
C TRP A 143 -24.58 50.61 5.43
N ASN A 144 -23.85 51.70 5.64
CA ASN A 144 -24.13 52.99 5.04
C ASN A 144 -25.58 53.44 5.32
N ASP A 145 -25.91 53.62 6.63
CA ASP A 145 -27.22 54.00 7.12
C ASP A 145 -28.37 53.14 6.57
N SER A 146 -28.12 51.84 6.43
CA SER A 146 -29.02 50.85 5.89
C SER A 146 -29.29 50.95 4.36
N ASP A 147 -28.57 51.82 3.64
CA ASP A 147 -28.71 51.95 2.19
C ASP A 147 -28.07 50.77 1.43
N ARG A 148 -27.09 50.11 2.03
CA ARG A 148 -26.43 48.92 1.45
C ARG A 148 -26.82 47.67 2.22
N ARG A 149 -27.02 46.57 1.48
CA ARG A 149 -27.45 45.29 2.07
C ARG A 149 -26.82 44.10 1.36
N TYR A 150 -26.44 43.13 2.14
CA TYR A 150 -26.09 41.77 1.69
C TYR A 150 -26.73 40.77 2.64
N ALA A 151 -27.74 40.07 2.18
CA ALA A 151 -28.42 39.00 2.92
C ALA A 151 -28.57 37.77 2.02
N LEU A 152 -28.28 36.62 2.58
CA LEU A 152 -28.33 35.33 1.92
C LEU A 152 -28.65 34.23 2.95
N TRP A 153 -29.54 33.35 2.60
CA TRP A 153 -29.58 32.03 3.19
C TRP A 153 -29.62 30.99 2.08
N GLU A 154 -28.96 29.88 2.30
CA GLU A 154 -29.01 28.74 1.39
C GLU A 154 -28.81 27.43 2.12
N VAL A 155 -29.37 26.34 1.58
CA VAL A 155 -29.18 24.97 2.03
C VAL A 155 -28.74 24.14 0.84
N ASN A 156 -27.70 23.33 1.07
CA ASN A 156 -27.05 22.52 0.04
C ASN A 156 -26.97 21.05 0.50
N PRO A 157 -27.99 20.23 0.26
CA PRO A 157 -27.86 18.78 0.41
C PRO A 157 -26.98 18.20 -0.71
N GLU A 158 -26.16 17.23 -0.35
CA GLU A 158 -25.18 16.58 -1.23
C GLU A 158 -25.09 15.11 -0.89
N VAL A 159 -25.18 14.25 -1.90
CA VAL A 159 -24.86 12.82 -1.79
C VAL A 159 -23.45 12.61 -2.30
N ARG A 160 -22.63 11.88 -1.55
CA ARG A 160 -21.21 11.67 -1.83
C ARG A 160 -20.88 10.18 -1.98
N TYR A 161 -20.08 9.88 -2.98
CA TYR A 161 -19.47 8.57 -3.15
C TYR A 161 -17.96 8.66 -2.98
N TYR A 162 -17.44 8.01 -1.93
CA TYR A 162 -16.05 8.06 -1.54
C TYR A 162 -15.21 7.03 -2.29
N ILE A 163 -14.11 7.47 -2.89
CA ILE A 163 -13.22 6.71 -3.77
C ILE A 163 -11.80 6.59 -3.18
N GLY A 164 -11.01 5.69 -3.75
CA GLY A 164 -9.63 5.42 -3.31
C GLY A 164 -9.56 4.44 -2.14
N LYS A 165 -8.36 3.94 -1.85
CA LYS A 165 -8.13 2.95 -0.77
C LYS A 165 -8.48 3.52 0.61
N GLU A 166 -8.10 4.76 0.88
CA GLU A 166 -8.32 5.46 2.14
C GLU A 166 -9.66 6.22 2.20
N LYS A 167 -10.46 6.20 1.11
CA LYS A 167 -11.75 6.89 1.01
C LYS A 167 -11.68 8.39 1.35
N ARG A 168 -10.61 9.04 0.89
CA ARG A 168 -10.37 10.47 1.06
C ARG A 168 -10.91 11.31 -0.09
N GLY A 169 -10.84 10.79 -1.32
CA GLY A 169 -11.44 11.42 -2.49
C GLY A 169 -12.93 11.09 -2.58
N TYR A 170 -13.72 11.98 -3.15
CA TYR A 170 -15.13 11.73 -3.44
C TYR A 170 -15.60 12.43 -4.69
N ILE A 171 -16.67 11.91 -5.24
CA ILE A 171 -17.54 12.56 -6.21
C ILE A 171 -18.94 12.60 -5.61
N GLY A 172 -19.70 13.67 -5.94
CA GLY A 172 -21.03 13.83 -5.37
C GLY A 172 -22.01 14.48 -6.36
N ALA A 173 -23.27 14.43 -5.97
CA ALA A 173 -24.34 15.19 -6.58
C ALA A 173 -24.95 16.09 -5.53
N MET A 174 -25.09 17.37 -5.83
CA MET A 174 -25.63 18.37 -4.93
C MET A 174 -26.85 19.03 -5.50
N TYR A 175 -27.73 19.46 -4.61
CA TYR A 175 -28.80 20.40 -4.87
C TYR A 175 -28.58 21.64 -4.00
N LYS A 176 -29.06 22.79 -4.48
CA LYS A 176 -28.94 24.07 -3.80
C LYS A 176 -30.26 24.80 -3.87
N VAL A 177 -30.71 25.33 -2.74
CA VAL A 177 -31.88 26.21 -2.65
C VAL A 177 -31.61 27.32 -1.65
N GLY A 178 -32.09 28.51 -1.92
CA GLY A 178 -31.90 29.64 -1.02
C GLY A 178 -32.58 30.90 -1.49
N GLN A 179 -32.41 31.96 -0.72
CA GLN A 179 -32.88 33.32 -1.06
C GLN A 179 -31.74 34.32 -0.83
N PHE A 180 -31.76 35.35 -1.62
CA PHE A 180 -30.81 36.43 -1.50
C PHE A 180 -31.49 37.81 -1.58
N ASN A 181 -30.86 38.78 -0.93
CA ASN A 181 -31.24 40.17 -1.04
C ASN A 181 -29.95 41.01 -0.93
N TYR A 182 -29.52 41.55 -2.05
CA TYR A 182 -28.34 42.38 -2.06
C TYR A 182 -28.63 43.74 -2.74
N LYS A 183 -28.08 44.81 -2.15
CA LYS A 183 -28.11 46.15 -2.65
C LYS A 183 -26.72 46.78 -2.46
N PHE A 184 -25.92 46.74 -3.50
CA PHE A 184 -24.57 47.32 -3.51
C PHE A 184 -24.54 48.69 -4.20
N SER A 185 -25.64 49.07 -4.87
CA SER A 185 -25.83 50.33 -5.55
C SER A 185 -27.25 50.86 -5.27
N GLU A 186 -27.72 51.81 -5.99
CA GLU A 186 -29.11 52.33 -5.87
C GLU A 186 -30.16 51.27 -6.15
N THR A 187 -29.84 50.30 -7.01
CA THR A 187 -30.76 49.21 -7.34
C THR A 187 -30.39 47.95 -6.53
N GLY A 188 -31.35 47.47 -5.76
CA GLY A 188 -31.27 46.19 -5.07
C GLY A 188 -31.87 45.04 -5.89
N LYS A 189 -31.49 43.82 -5.57
CA LYS A 189 -32.03 42.59 -6.14
C LYS A 189 -32.38 41.64 -5.00
N GLN A 190 -33.60 41.11 -5.04
CA GLN A 190 -34.09 40.14 -4.05
C GLN A 190 -34.82 39.03 -4.79
N GLY A 191 -34.53 37.79 -4.42
CA GLY A 191 -35.16 36.65 -5.07
C GLY A 191 -34.73 35.31 -4.51
N ASP A 192 -35.17 34.28 -5.22
CA ASP A 192 -34.89 32.89 -4.92
C ASP A 192 -33.79 32.39 -5.84
N LEU A 193 -33.02 31.43 -5.33
CA LEU A 193 -32.06 30.68 -6.11
C LEU A 193 -32.27 29.17 -5.91
N MET A 194 -32.17 28.44 -7.00
CA MET A 194 -32.18 26.99 -6.98
C MET A 194 -31.22 26.46 -8.03
N GLY A 195 -30.66 25.28 -7.77
CA GLY A 195 -29.76 24.68 -8.73
C GLY A 195 -29.27 23.31 -8.29
N GLY A 196 -28.39 22.75 -9.07
CA GLY A 196 -27.76 21.48 -8.77
C GLY A 196 -26.54 21.24 -9.64
N GLY A 197 -25.78 20.24 -9.30
CA GLY A 197 -24.58 19.93 -10.03
C GLY A 197 -23.85 18.71 -9.46
N ILE A 198 -22.68 18.49 -10.03
CA ILE A 198 -21.75 17.49 -9.55
C ILE A 198 -20.68 18.15 -8.70
N THR A 199 -20.22 17.46 -7.69
CA THR A 199 -19.13 17.90 -6.82
C THR A 199 -17.99 16.91 -6.86
N GLY A 200 -16.80 17.39 -6.58
CA GLY A 200 -15.63 16.57 -6.37
C GLY A 200 -14.79 17.19 -5.26
N GLY A 201 -14.15 16.34 -4.48
CA GLY A 201 -13.33 16.84 -3.40
C GLY A 201 -12.36 15.80 -2.83
N TYR A 202 -11.52 16.29 -1.94
CA TYR A 202 -10.51 15.49 -1.26
C TYR A 202 -10.39 15.92 0.20
N GLN A 203 -10.45 14.94 1.11
CA GLN A 203 -10.32 15.15 2.55
C GLN A 203 -8.89 14.88 3.00
N LEU A 204 -8.19 15.92 3.43
CA LEU A 204 -6.89 15.84 4.06
C LEU A 204 -7.07 15.64 5.56
N LYS A 205 -6.65 14.50 6.08
CA LYS A 205 -6.68 14.20 7.50
C LYS A 205 -5.63 15.03 8.25
N LEU A 206 -6.04 15.79 9.26
CA LEU A 206 -5.14 16.52 10.16
C LEU A 206 -4.83 15.69 11.41
N ASN A 207 -5.86 15.07 11.99
CA ASN A 207 -5.73 14.16 13.14
C ASN A 207 -6.91 13.15 13.15
N ARG A 208 -7.13 12.46 14.28
CA ARG A 208 -8.21 11.46 14.41
C ARG A 208 -9.62 12.07 14.25
N ALA A 209 -9.82 13.29 14.75
CA ALA A 209 -11.12 13.95 14.76
C ALA A 209 -11.28 15.02 13.66
N LEU A 210 -10.20 15.62 13.16
CA LEU A 210 -10.24 16.76 12.26
C LEU A 210 -9.67 16.43 10.90
N SER A 211 -10.36 16.94 9.86
CA SER A 211 -9.92 16.90 8.46
C SER A 211 -10.22 18.23 7.77
N LEU A 212 -9.46 18.55 6.72
CA LEU A 212 -9.77 19.61 5.77
C LEU A 212 -10.33 18.99 4.49
N ASP A 213 -11.51 19.43 4.06
CA ASP A 213 -12.18 19.00 2.84
C ASP A 213 -12.06 20.11 1.79
N PHE A 214 -11.34 19.84 0.73
CA PHE A 214 -11.23 20.69 -0.45
C PHE A 214 -12.25 20.23 -1.48
N SER A 215 -13.17 21.14 -1.86
CA SER A 215 -14.26 20.78 -2.76
C SER A 215 -14.50 21.82 -3.84
N LEU A 216 -14.93 21.32 -4.99
CA LEU A 216 -15.40 22.14 -6.12
C LEU A 216 -16.68 21.51 -6.67
N GLY A 217 -17.66 22.36 -6.95
CA GLY A 217 -18.92 21.98 -7.61
C GLY A 217 -19.09 22.69 -8.94
N LEU A 218 -19.54 21.94 -9.94
CA LEU A 218 -19.91 22.44 -11.25
C LEU A 218 -21.36 22.08 -11.53
N GLY A 219 -22.12 23.02 -12.04
CA GLY A 219 -23.53 22.77 -12.28
C GLY A 219 -24.30 23.96 -12.81
N TYR A 220 -25.59 23.92 -12.60
CA TYR A 220 -26.56 24.92 -13.04
C TYR A 220 -27.24 25.55 -11.83
N VAL A 221 -27.37 26.89 -11.85
CA VAL A 221 -28.12 27.65 -10.87
C VAL A 221 -29.04 28.62 -11.61
N ARG A 222 -30.30 28.61 -11.23
CA ARG A 222 -31.33 29.58 -11.66
C ARG A 222 -31.63 30.51 -10.51
N ALA A 223 -31.65 31.81 -10.79
CA ALA A 223 -32.05 32.85 -9.87
C ALA A 223 -33.23 33.63 -10.46
N ASP A 224 -34.37 33.59 -9.78
CA ASP A 224 -35.56 34.37 -10.12
C ASP A 224 -35.62 35.50 -9.10
N TYR A 225 -35.55 36.78 -9.57
CA TYR A 225 -35.44 37.90 -8.67
C TYR A 225 -36.19 39.15 -9.16
N GLU A 226 -36.50 39.99 -8.17
CA GLU A 226 -37.05 41.32 -8.40
C GLU A 226 -35.98 42.39 -8.20
N LYS A 227 -35.94 43.35 -9.10
CA LYS A 227 -35.19 44.60 -8.91
C LYS A 227 -36.01 45.58 -8.10
N TYR A 228 -35.39 46.30 -7.18
CA TYR A 228 -36.04 47.36 -6.41
C TYR A 228 -35.12 48.54 -6.20
N THR A 229 -35.74 49.72 -6.01
CA THR A 229 -35.08 50.93 -5.56
C THR A 229 -35.73 51.37 -4.25
N VAL A 230 -35.00 52.03 -3.39
CA VAL A 230 -35.54 52.63 -2.16
C VAL A 230 -35.69 54.13 -2.40
N ILE A 231 -36.93 54.67 -2.32
CA ILE A 231 -37.27 56.07 -2.44
C ILE A 231 -37.99 56.47 -1.15
N ASP A 232 -37.46 57.46 -0.44
CA ASP A 232 -37.98 57.90 0.85
C ASP A 232 -38.27 56.77 1.86
N GLY A 233 -37.35 55.80 1.92
CA GLY A 233 -37.51 54.64 2.79
C GLY A 233 -38.45 53.53 2.31
N VAL A 234 -39.15 53.73 1.21
CA VAL A 234 -40.11 52.79 0.61
C VAL A 234 -39.45 51.99 -0.52
N ARG A 235 -39.63 50.67 -0.52
CA ARG A 235 -39.18 49.81 -1.62
C ARG A 235 -40.12 49.91 -2.82
N VAL A 236 -39.62 50.37 -3.94
CA VAL A 236 -40.34 50.43 -5.20
C VAL A 236 -39.80 49.32 -6.13
N LYS A 237 -40.67 48.37 -6.53
CA LYS A 237 -40.32 47.30 -7.48
C LYS A 237 -40.05 47.90 -8.87
N ARG A 238 -38.99 47.40 -9.54
CA ARG A 238 -38.56 47.85 -10.86
C ARG A 238 -38.66 46.79 -11.95
N GLY A 239 -39.10 45.60 -11.62
CA GLY A 239 -39.28 44.50 -12.55
C GLY A 239 -38.78 43.18 -12.02
N LYS A 240 -39.18 42.08 -12.69
CA LYS A 240 -38.76 40.72 -12.42
C LYS A 240 -37.78 40.25 -13.50
N GLU A 241 -36.76 39.51 -13.11
CA GLU A 241 -35.79 38.90 -14.02
C GLU A 241 -35.43 37.51 -13.57
N THR A 242 -35.06 36.66 -14.54
CA THR A 242 -34.49 35.36 -14.32
C THR A 242 -33.07 35.34 -14.86
N LYS A 243 -32.13 34.83 -14.08
CA LYS A 243 -30.75 34.61 -14.52
C LYS A 243 -30.39 33.15 -14.36
N ASN A 244 -29.90 32.57 -15.43
CA ASN A 244 -29.38 31.21 -15.47
C ASN A 244 -27.86 31.29 -15.51
N TRP A 245 -27.22 30.42 -14.73
CA TRP A 245 -25.77 30.30 -14.65
C TRP A 245 -25.33 28.86 -14.81
N TRP A 246 -24.38 28.63 -15.70
CA TRP A 246 -23.65 27.37 -15.83
C TRP A 246 -22.19 27.60 -15.49
N GLY A 247 -21.63 26.78 -14.62
CA GLY A 247 -20.22 26.85 -14.23
C GLY A 247 -19.98 26.43 -12.79
N PRO A 248 -18.94 27.01 -12.16
CA PRO A 248 -18.67 26.74 -10.75
C PRO A 248 -19.85 27.19 -9.87
N THR A 249 -20.44 26.29 -9.12
CA THR A 249 -21.60 26.56 -8.25
C THR A 249 -21.24 26.52 -6.78
N GLN A 250 -20.09 25.89 -6.46
CA GLN A 250 -19.59 25.74 -5.11
C GLN A 250 -18.07 25.63 -5.12
N ALA A 251 -17.42 26.26 -4.13
CA ALA A 251 -16.04 26.04 -3.78
C ALA A 251 -15.94 25.96 -2.25
N GLY A 252 -15.11 25.08 -1.73
CA GLY A 252 -15.01 24.89 -0.29
C GLY A 252 -13.60 24.52 0.16
N VAL A 253 -13.19 25.16 1.26
CA VAL A 253 -12.17 24.68 2.19
C VAL A 253 -12.88 24.47 3.51
N THR A 254 -13.30 23.25 3.78
CA THR A 254 -14.20 22.93 4.88
C THR A 254 -13.47 22.20 5.99
N LEU A 255 -13.54 22.72 7.21
CA LEU A 255 -13.11 21.99 8.39
C LEU A 255 -14.19 20.96 8.73
N VAL A 256 -13.77 19.70 8.85
CA VAL A 256 -14.64 18.56 9.15
C VAL A 256 -14.23 17.99 10.49
N TRP A 257 -15.15 17.98 11.45
CA TRP A 257 -14.97 17.40 12.76
C TRP A 257 -15.82 16.14 12.88
N THR A 258 -15.12 15.01 12.89
CA THR A 258 -15.72 13.67 13.08
C THR A 258 -16.14 13.47 14.52
N ILE A 259 -17.40 13.09 14.73
CA ILE A 259 -17.95 12.70 16.02
C ILE A 259 -18.02 11.16 16.05
N PHE A 260 -17.37 10.56 17.04
CA PHE A 260 -17.26 9.11 17.23
C PHE A 260 -18.43 8.56 18.03
#